data_8966d43dd62f0781f5c59e105ab8b335
#
_entry.id   8966d43dd62f0781f5c59e105ab8b335
#
_cell.length_a   1.000
_cell.length_b   1.000
_cell.length_c   1.000
_cell.angle_alpha   90.00
_cell.angle_beta   90.00
_cell.angle_gamma   90.00
#
_symmetry.space_group_name_H-M   'P 1'
#
loop_
_entity.id
_entity.type
_entity.pdbx_description
1 polymer ?
#
loop_
_entity_poly.entity_id
_entity_poly.type
_entity_poly.pdbx_seq_one_letter_code
_entity_poly.pdbx_strand_id
1 'polypeptide(L)'
;MKPVVIRQLLAIIIAIVVAMPVSAQWFASDPAALPTPTAFVTRLEVGDIKQAEAWLDAGLPPDFMGSRIGSGLMIGAWEGNIDLLRLFVERGADINLMNASGETPIILAAWRGNLPAVQWLLERGARINAPPRQWSALHYAVFAGHAELADYLMTRGGDINALTTNGSSVLMMAIYEGREELARKLIEKGADPRPKNDWGDAAVDWAMRFNHLNIARLLTDPEQFAVAVSQPKAHWGESRRSQRMSPELENLLTLRETLVRKQFDTKVIDRRIAAERVRIVRSEIDKRTPPVRAQTLEVSASRKAPGKQSVNIIDDAGGQASGYKVPPASYSGRPKMPPKANH
;
A
#
# COMPACT_ATOMS: atom_id res chain seq x y z
N MET A 1 4.79 13.32 -74.95
CA MET A 1 4.20 12.12 -74.34
C MET A 1 2.67 12.22 -74.49
N LYS A 2 2.08 11.15 -75.04
CA LYS A 2 0.64 11.16 -75.43
C LYS A 2 -0.28 11.18 -74.21
N PRO A 3 -1.37 11.94 -74.19
CA PRO A 3 -2.27 12.09 -73.04
C PRO A 3 -2.92 10.79 -72.53
N VAL A 4 -2.86 9.72 -73.31
CA VAL A 4 -3.37 8.40 -72.94
C VAL A 4 -2.53 7.73 -71.84
N VAL A 5 -1.20 7.94 -71.81
CA VAL A 5 -0.31 7.34 -70.84
C VAL A 5 -0.52 7.98 -69.43
N ILE A 6 -0.81 9.27 -69.36
CA ILE A 6 -1.06 9.97 -68.11
C ILE A 6 -2.41 9.51 -67.45
N ARG A 7 -3.42 9.25 -68.28
CA ARG A 7 -4.71 8.73 -67.79
C ARG A 7 -4.60 7.30 -67.25
N GLN A 8 -3.76 6.46 -67.85
CA GLN A 8 -3.57 5.09 -67.36
C GLN A 8 -2.73 5.07 -66.09
N LEU A 9 -1.73 5.94 -65.94
CA LEU A 9 -0.97 6.08 -64.69
C LEU A 9 -1.82 6.65 -63.55
N LEU A 10 -2.71 7.60 -63.79
CA LEU A 10 -3.65 8.09 -62.80
C LEU A 10 -4.69 7.04 -62.36
N ALA A 11 -5.16 6.21 -63.26
CA ALA A 11 -6.07 5.11 -62.96
C ALA A 11 -5.41 4.00 -62.10
N ILE A 12 -4.11 3.74 -62.32
CA ILE A 12 -3.35 2.77 -61.51
C ILE A 12 -3.05 3.35 -60.09
N ILE A 13 -2.77 4.63 -59.98
CA ILE A 13 -2.57 5.29 -58.67
C ILE A 13 -3.87 5.33 -57.87
N ILE A 14 -5.01 5.61 -58.49
CA ILE A 14 -6.32 5.59 -57.84
C ILE A 14 -6.70 4.15 -57.44
N ALA A 15 -6.39 3.14 -58.28
CA ALA A 15 -6.61 1.75 -57.93
C ALA A 15 -5.72 1.25 -56.77
N ILE A 16 -4.51 1.77 -56.62
CA ILE A 16 -3.61 1.45 -55.52
C ILE A 16 -4.07 2.13 -54.21
N VAL A 17 -4.62 3.36 -54.32
CA VAL A 17 -5.12 4.08 -53.13
C VAL A 17 -6.48 3.53 -52.65
N VAL A 18 -7.31 2.97 -53.56
CA VAL A 18 -8.59 2.31 -53.17
C VAL A 18 -8.37 0.85 -52.78
N ALA A 19 -7.26 0.25 -53.17
CA ALA A 19 -6.86 -1.12 -52.81
C ALA A 19 -5.83 -1.18 -51.68
N MET A 20 -5.80 -0.16 -50.79
CA MET A 20 -5.21 -0.34 -49.44
C MET A 20 -6.25 -1.01 -48.53
N PRO A 21 -6.34 -2.30 -48.57
CA PRO A 21 -7.23 -2.99 -47.68
C PRO A 21 -6.47 -3.36 -46.43
N VAL A 22 -7.18 -3.36 -45.36
CA VAL A 22 -7.04 -4.29 -44.26
C VAL A 22 -5.85 -4.14 -43.33
N SER A 23 -4.71 -3.55 -43.73
CA SER A 23 -3.60 -3.36 -42.78
C SER A 23 -3.74 -2.15 -41.85
N ALA A 24 -4.63 -1.22 -42.16
CA ALA A 24 -4.97 -0.11 -41.23
C ALA A 24 -5.99 -0.49 -40.18
N GLN A 25 -6.68 -1.62 -40.33
CA GLN A 25 -7.61 -2.16 -39.31
C GLN A 25 -6.91 -2.91 -38.19
N TRP A 26 -5.60 -3.13 -38.29
CA TRP A 26 -4.85 -3.87 -37.26
C TRP A 26 -4.62 -3.09 -35.97
N PHE A 27 -4.97 -1.80 -35.92
CA PHE A 27 -4.88 -0.97 -34.71
C PHE A 27 -6.22 -0.41 -34.23
N ALA A 28 -7.29 -0.63 -34.95
CA ALA A 28 -8.63 -0.39 -34.39
C ALA A 28 -9.02 -1.63 -33.58
N SER A 29 -8.65 -1.65 -32.31
CA SER A 29 -9.29 -2.58 -31.37
C SER A 29 -10.79 -2.41 -31.50
N ASP A 30 -11.51 -3.48 -31.75
CA ASP A 30 -12.97 -3.49 -31.68
C ASP A 30 -13.37 -2.84 -30.34
N PRO A 31 -14.07 -1.71 -30.33
CA PRO A 31 -14.44 -1.05 -29.11
C PRO A 31 -15.30 -1.92 -28.20
N ALA A 32 -15.92 -2.96 -28.74
CA ALA A 32 -16.71 -3.94 -28.01
C ALA A 32 -15.87 -5.14 -27.51
N ALA A 33 -14.60 -5.28 -27.93
CA ALA A 33 -13.75 -6.35 -27.41
C ALA A 33 -13.40 -6.10 -25.93
N LEU A 34 -13.60 -7.13 -25.08
CA LEU A 34 -13.27 -7.03 -23.66
C LEU A 34 -11.78 -6.70 -23.46
N PRO A 35 -11.43 -5.81 -22.53
CA PRO A 35 -10.08 -5.33 -22.37
C PRO A 35 -9.17 -6.36 -21.69
N THR A 36 -7.88 -6.31 -22.02
CA THR A 36 -6.88 -6.89 -21.12
C THR A 36 -6.79 -6.04 -19.84
N PRO A 37 -6.37 -6.61 -18.69
CA PRO A 37 -6.22 -5.84 -17.44
C PRO A 37 -5.37 -4.58 -17.57
N THR A 38 -4.33 -4.61 -18.41
CA THR A 38 -3.46 -3.45 -18.65
C THR A 38 -4.15 -2.39 -19.52
N ALA A 39 -4.81 -2.79 -20.60
CA ALA A 39 -5.55 -1.87 -21.47
C ALA A 39 -6.69 -1.18 -20.70
N PHE A 40 -7.38 -1.93 -19.84
CA PHE A 40 -8.41 -1.40 -18.96
C PHE A 40 -7.88 -0.25 -18.09
N VAL A 41 -6.80 -0.50 -17.34
CA VAL A 41 -6.22 0.52 -16.46
C VAL A 41 -5.76 1.73 -17.26
N THR A 42 -4.99 1.53 -18.35
CA THR A 42 -4.45 2.63 -19.14
C THR A 42 -5.53 3.55 -19.72
N ARG A 43 -6.66 2.98 -20.18
CA ARG A 43 -7.78 3.78 -20.72
C ARG A 43 -8.53 4.53 -19.63
N LEU A 44 -8.74 3.91 -18.47
CA LEU A 44 -9.43 4.55 -17.37
C LEU A 44 -8.58 5.63 -16.67
N GLU A 45 -7.26 5.44 -16.57
CA GLU A 45 -6.34 6.46 -16.04
C GLU A 45 -6.35 7.75 -16.89
N VAL A 46 -6.58 7.66 -18.19
CA VAL A 46 -6.74 8.86 -19.04
C VAL A 46 -8.20 9.35 -19.09
N GLY A 47 -9.11 8.74 -18.34
CA GLY A 47 -10.50 9.16 -18.22
C GLY A 47 -11.38 8.84 -19.44
N ASP A 48 -11.07 7.77 -20.19
CA ASP A 48 -11.83 7.35 -21.36
C ASP A 48 -13.16 6.69 -20.96
N ILE A 49 -14.13 7.54 -20.57
CA ILE A 49 -15.44 7.12 -20.08
C ILE A 49 -16.23 6.39 -21.17
N LYS A 50 -16.12 6.83 -22.42
CA LYS A 50 -16.81 6.20 -23.54
C LYS A 50 -16.36 4.76 -23.76
N GLN A 51 -15.07 4.52 -23.63
CA GLN A 51 -14.52 3.19 -23.74
C GLN A 51 -14.92 2.32 -22.54
N ALA A 52 -14.94 2.88 -21.33
CA ALA A 52 -15.42 2.19 -20.14
C ALA A 52 -16.88 1.75 -20.30
N GLU A 53 -17.73 2.66 -20.78
CA GLU A 53 -19.13 2.40 -21.05
C GLU A 53 -19.32 1.29 -22.10
N ALA A 54 -18.59 1.37 -23.23
CA ALA A 54 -18.64 0.35 -24.26
C ALA A 54 -18.25 -1.06 -23.74
N TRP A 55 -17.24 -1.14 -22.88
CA TRP A 55 -16.87 -2.41 -22.26
C TRP A 55 -17.93 -2.96 -21.31
N LEU A 56 -18.52 -2.10 -20.49
CA LEU A 56 -19.59 -2.48 -19.58
C LEU A 56 -20.83 -2.94 -20.35
N ASP A 57 -21.18 -2.27 -21.47
CA ASP A 57 -22.25 -2.65 -22.37
C ASP A 57 -21.98 -3.98 -23.10
N ALA A 58 -20.71 -4.26 -23.39
CA ALA A 58 -20.26 -5.54 -23.96
C ALA A 58 -20.21 -6.68 -22.90
N GLY A 59 -20.59 -6.42 -21.64
CA GLY A 59 -20.68 -7.43 -20.58
C GLY A 59 -19.45 -7.54 -19.69
N LEU A 60 -18.55 -6.53 -19.68
CA LEU A 60 -17.47 -6.50 -18.70
C LEU A 60 -18.08 -6.41 -17.29
N PRO A 61 -17.69 -7.30 -16.34
CA PRO A 61 -18.16 -7.17 -14.97
C PRO A 61 -17.76 -5.80 -14.36
N PRO A 62 -18.67 -5.10 -13.66
CA PRO A 62 -18.36 -3.79 -13.05
C PRO A 62 -17.19 -3.84 -12.08
N ASP A 63 -16.99 -4.99 -11.45
CA ASP A 63 -15.89 -5.24 -10.49
C ASP A 63 -14.65 -5.87 -11.15
N PHE A 64 -14.54 -5.79 -12.49
CA PHE A 64 -13.37 -6.30 -13.20
C PHE A 64 -12.08 -5.65 -12.66
N MET A 65 -11.11 -6.49 -12.30
CA MET A 65 -9.85 -6.05 -11.73
C MET A 65 -8.78 -5.82 -12.80
N GLY A 66 -8.34 -4.58 -12.91
CA GLY A 66 -7.18 -4.22 -13.71
C GLY A 66 -5.85 -4.67 -13.07
N SER A 67 -4.74 -4.39 -13.77
CA SER A 67 -3.41 -4.93 -13.42
C SER A 67 -2.71 -4.22 -12.26
N ARG A 68 -3.12 -3.01 -11.86
CA ARG A 68 -2.43 -2.20 -10.85
C ARG A 68 -3.32 -1.79 -9.68
N ILE A 69 -4.16 -0.78 -9.90
CA ILE A 69 -4.95 -0.15 -8.84
C ILE A 69 -6.11 -1.05 -8.42
N GLY A 70 -6.74 -1.72 -9.37
CA GLY A 70 -7.89 -2.58 -9.12
C GLY A 70 -9.04 -2.36 -10.09
N SER A 71 -10.27 -2.22 -9.59
CA SER A 71 -11.47 -2.05 -10.40
C SER A 71 -11.59 -0.65 -11.01
N GLY A 72 -12.51 -0.48 -11.96
CA GLY A 72 -12.78 0.82 -12.57
C GLY A 72 -13.23 1.87 -11.55
N LEU A 73 -13.99 1.47 -10.54
CA LEU A 73 -14.37 2.34 -9.43
C LEU A 73 -13.14 2.79 -8.62
N MET A 74 -12.17 1.90 -8.39
CA MET A 74 -10.92 2.21 -7.70
C MET A 74 -10.06 3.18 -8.51
N ILE A 75 -9.99 3.02 -9.82
CA ILE A 75 -9.26 3.93 -10.71
C ILE A 75 -9.94 5.31 -10.70
N GLY A 76 -11.27 5.36 -10.82
CA GLY A 76 -12.02 6.61 -10.71
C GLY A 76 -11.78 7.32 -9.38
N ALA A 77 -11.70 6.59 -8.28
CA ALA A 77 -11.42 7.13 -6.96
C ALA A 77 -9.97 7.67 -6.84
N TRP A 78 -9.02 6.93 -7.38
CA TRP A 78 -7.61 7.32 -7.43
C TRP A 78 -7.38 8.59 -8.25
N GLU A 79 -8.01 8.69 -9.43
CA GLU A 79 -7.89 9.85 -10.31
C GLU A 79 -8.83 11.01 -9.91
N GLY A 80 -9.77 10.79 -8.98
CA GLY A 80 -10.78 11.78 -8.60
C GLY A 80 -11.85 11.99 -9.69
N ASN A 81 -12.00 11.06 -10.60
CA ASN A 81 -12.92 11.16 -11.73
C ASN A 81 -14.33 10.72 -11.30
N ILE A 82 -15.17 11.71 -10.98
CA ILE A 82 -16.55 11.50 -10.50
C ILE A 82 -17.43 10.82 -11.55
N ASP A 83 -17.18 11.05 -12.83
CA ASP A 83 -17.99 10.45 -13.90
C ASP A 83 -17.68 8.96 -14.04
N LEU A 84 -16.42 8.54 -13.87
CA LEU A 84 -16.07 7.14 -13.75
C LEU A 84 -16.68 6.52 -12.48
N LEU A 85 -16.62 7.18 -11.34
CA LEU A 85 -17.26 6.70 -10.11
C LEU A 85 -18.73 6.45 -10.33
N ARG A 86 -19.43 7.42 -10.94
CA ARG A 86 -20.86 7.33 -11.25
C ARG A 86 -21.15 6.17 -12.18
N LEU A 87 -20.46 6.09 -13.30
CA LEU A 87 -20.64 5.03 -14.30
C LEU A 87 -20.55 3.64 -13.67
N PHE A 88 -19.47 3.35 -12.91
CA PHE A 88 -19.27 2.03 -12.35
C PHE A 88 -20.28 1.69 -11.24
N VAL A 89 -20.65 2.66 -10.39
CA VAL A 89 -21.69 2.43 -9.36
C VAL A 89 -23.06 2.20 -9.98
N GLU A 90 -23.45 2.95 -11.02
CA GLU A 90 -24.71 2.77 -11.76
C GLU A 90 -24.77 1.41 -12.46
N ARG A 91 -23.62 0.84 -12.82
CA ARG A 91 -23.53 -0.51 -13.41
C ARG A 91 -23.39 -1.61 -12.34
N GLY A 92 -23.47 -1.28 -11.05
CA GLY A 92 -23.53 -2.24 -9.96
C GLY A 92 -22.19 -2.63 -9.36
N ALA A 93 -21.13 -1.83 -9.54
CA ALA A 93 -19.86 -2.05 -8.87
C ALA A 93 -20.00 -1.98 -7.34
N ASP A 94 -19.33 -2.87 -6.62
CA ASP A 94 -19.29 -2.85 -5.17
C ASP A 94 -18.40 -1.67 -4.68
N ILE A 95 -19.06 -0.67 -4.07
CA ILE A 95 -18.41 0.54 -3.56
C ILE A 95 -17.40 0.26 -2.44
N ASN A 96 -17.48 -0.91 -1.80
CA ASN A 96 -16.61 -1.36 -0.72
C ASN A 96 -15.68 -2.52 -1.12
N LEU A 97 -15.61 -2.83 -2.41
CA LEU A 97 -14.71 -3.86 -2.92
C LEU A 97 -13.27 -3.57 -2.49
N MET A 98 -12.55 -4.60 -2.07
CA MET A 98 -11.13 -4.50 -1.72
C MET A 98 -10.25 -5.07 -2.84
N ASN A 99 -9.17 -4.37 -3.16
CA ASN A 99 -8.13 -4.93 -4.03
C ASN A 99 -7.24 -5.93 -3.25
N ALA A 100 -6.29 -6.56 -3.95
CA ALA A 100 -5.34 -7.50 -3.35
C ALA A 100 -4.50 -6.90 -2.20
N SER A 101 -4.44 -5.58 -2.10
CA SER A 101 -3.78 -4.85 -1.03
C SER A 101 -4.69 -4.56 0.16
N GLY A 102 -5.98 -4.91 0.09
CA GLY A 102 -6.97 -4.58 1.10
C GLY A 102 -7.42 -3.12 1.04
N GLU A 103 -7.23 -2.45 -0.09
CA GLU A 103 -7.60 -1.05 -0.28
C GLU A 103 -8.97 -0.98 -0.97
N THR A 104 -9.85 -0.12 -0.48
CA THR A 104 -11.16 0.18 -1.06
C THR A 104 -11.08 1.48 -1.88
N PRO A 105 -12.09 1.80 -2.73
CA PRO A 105 -12.11 3.06 -3.48
C PRO A 105 -11.90 4.30 -2.59
N ILE A 106 -12.55 4.38 -1.43
CA ILE A 106 -12.41 5.53 -0.53
C ILE A 106 -10.99 5.66 0.04
N ILE A 107 -10.31 4.55 0.31
CA ILE A 107 -8.92 4.54 0.77
C ILE A 107 -8.00 5.11 -0.32
N LEU A 108 -8.19 4.70 -1.58
CA LEU A 108 -7.41 5.18 -2.71
C LEU A 108 -7.64 6.67 -2.98
N ALA A 109 -8.91 7.13 -2.91
CA ALA A 109 -9.25 8.54 -3.00
C ALA A 109 -8.60 9.36 -1.88
N ALA A 110 -8.58 8.81 -0.65
CA ALA A 110 -7.98 9.47 0.50
C ALA A 110 -6.45 9.57 0.37
N TRP A 111 -5.80 8.55 -0.18
CA TRP A 111 -4.36 8.62 -0.43
C TRP A 111 -3.98 9.72 -1.41
N ARG A 112 -4.80 9.91 -2.46
CA ARG A 112 -4.59 10.96 -3.46
C ARG A 112 -5.03 12.35 -3.01
N GLY A 113 -5.73 12.46 -1.86
CA GLY A 113 -6.27 13.72 -1.38
C GLY A 113 -7.52 14.19 -2.13
N ASN A 114 -8.19 13.29 -2.84
CA ASN A 114 -9.36 13.60 -3.65
C ASN A 114 -10.60 13.77 -2.77
N LEU A 115 -10.69 14.90 -2.05
CA LEU A 115 -11.82 15.20 -1.17
C LEU A 115 -13.18 15.08 -1.86
N PRO A 116 -13.42 15.60 -3.08
CA PRO A 116 -14.69 15.41 -3.77
C PRO A 116 -15.05 13.93 -4.01
N ALA A 117 -14.07 13.10 -4.37
CA ALA A 117 -14.31 11.67 -4.55
C ALA A 117 -14.64 10.97 -3.24
N VAL A 118 -13.96 11.33 -2.13
CA VAL A 118 -14.27 10.80 -0.80
C VAL A 118 -15.69 11.20 -0.37
N GLN A 119 -16.08 12.45 -0.58
CA GLN A 119 -17.44 12.94 -0.28
C GLN A 119 -18.47 12.14 -1.07
N TRP A 120 -18.27 12.05 -2.38
CA TRP A 120 -19.17 11.34 -3.28
C TRP A 120 -19.33 9.85 -2.90
N LEU A 121 -18.24 9.17 -2.55
CA LEU A 121 -18.26 7.77 -2.13
C LEU A 121 -18.99 7.58 -0.79
N LEU A 122 -18.77 8.46 0.20
CA LEU A 122 -19.45 8.38 1.49
C LEU A 122 -20.95 8.60 1.36
N GLU A 123 -21.40 9.53 0.52
CA GLU A 123 -22.82 9.77 0.23
C GLU A 123 -23.53 8.54 -0.36
N ARG A 124 -22.75 7.62 -0.95
CA ARG A 124 -23.26 6.40 -1.60
C ARG A 124 -23.00 5.12 -0.82
N GLY A 125 -22.60 5.25 0.46
CA GLY A 125 -22.48 4.12 1.36
C GLY A 125 -21.09 3.48 1.41
N ALA A 126 -20.04 4.17 0.96
CA ALA A 126 -18.69 3.73 1.23
C ALA A 126 -18.42 3.70 2.74
N ARG A 127 -17.79 2.65 3.23
CA ARG A 127 -17.41 2.52 4.64
C ARG A 127 -16.24 3.43 4.94
N ILE A 128 -16.44 4.38 5.87
CA ILE A 128 -15.41 5.32 6.28
C ILE A 128 -14.27 4.62 7.05
N ASN A 129 -14.61 3.62 7.86
CA ASN A 129 -13.67 2.87 8.69
C ASN A 129 -13.32 1.53 8.04
N ALA A 130 -12.05 1.18 8.08
CA ALA A 130 -11.56 -0.13 7.68
C ALA A 130 -11.82 -1.17 8.80
N PRO A 131 -11.82 -2.47 8.49
CA PRO A 131 -11.79 -3.51 9.50
C PRO A 131 -10.63 -3.32 10.50
N PRO A 132 -10.74 -3.86 11.73
CA PRO A 132 -9.70 -3.74 12.73
C PRO A 132 -8.32 -4.18 12.21
N ARG A 133 -7.29 -3.45 12.59
CA ARG A 133 -5.89 -3.70 12.18
C ARG A 133 -5.67 -3.68 10.66
N GLN A 134 -6.39 -2.78 9.99
CA GLN A 134 -6.16 -2.48 8.58
C GLN A 134 -5.98 -0.97 8.38
N TRP A 135 -5.32 -0.62 7.29
CA TRP A 135 -5.18 0.78 6.90
C TRP A 135 -6.53 1.37 6.53
N SER A 136 -6.94 2.45 7.19
CA SER A 136 -8.16 3.20 6.89
C SER A 136 -7.88 4.40 5.98
N ALA A 137 -8.94 4.99 5.42
CA ALA A 137 -8.85 6.24 4.68
C ALA A 137 -8.17 7.36 5.48
N LEU A 138 -8.42 7.42 6.81
CA LEU A 138 -7.80 8.41 7.69
C LEU A 138 -6.29 8.18 7.84
N HIS A 139 -5.81 6.94 7.92
CA HIS A 139 -4.38 6.65 7.93
C HIS A 139 -3.70 7.18 6.67
N TYR A 140 -4.27 6.92 5.50
CA TYR A 140 -3.69 7.36 4.23
C TYR A 140 -3.74 8.88 4.06
N ALA A 141 -4.86 9.52 4.43
CA ALA A 141 -4.96 10.98 4.38
C ALA A 141 -3.92 11.67 5.27
N VAL A 142 -3.74 11.16 6.50
CA VAL A 142 -2.75 11.68 7.46
C VAL A 142 -1.32 11.41 6.99
N PHE A 143 -1.03 10.20 6.54
CA PHE A 143 0.29 9.84 6.02
C PHE A 143 0.68 10.72 4.82
N ALA A 144 -0.22 10.90 3.85
CA ALA A 144 0.03 11.74 2.68
C ALA A 144 0.04 13.25 3.01
N GLY A 145 -0.47 13.66 4.18
CA GLY A 145 -0.49 15.06 4.62
C GLY A 145 -1.68 15.86 4.12
N HIS A 146 -2.77 15.20 3.74
CA HIS A 146 -4.01 15.85 3.30
C HIS A 146 -4.85 16.32 4.49
N ALA A 147 -4.46 17.44 5.09
CA ALA A 147 -5.01 17.93 6.36
C ALA A 147 -6.51 18.21 6.30
N GLU A 148 -6.99 18.84 5.23
CA GLU A 148 -8.41 19.14 5.05
C GLU A 148 -9.23 17.85 4.92
N LEU A 149 -8.74 16.89 4.15
CA LEU A 149 -9.39 15.58 4.01
C LEU A 149 -9.38 14.79 5.31
N ALA A 150 -8.28 14.83 6.07
CA ALA A 150 -8.21 14.18 7.38
C ALA A 150 -9.21 14.81 8.35
N ASP A 151 -9.31 16.15 8.40
CA ASP A 151 -10.33 16.84 9.18
C ASP A 151 -11.75 16.43 8.77
N TYR A 152 -12.03 16.38 7.47
CA TYR A 152 -13.31 15.94 6.94
C TYR A 152 -13.63 14.49 7.38
N LEU A 153 -12.70 13.57 7.21
CA LEU A 153 -12.90 12.17 7.62
C LEU A 153 -13.17 12.06 9.13
N MET A 154 -12.42 12.78 9.98
CA MET A 154 -12.65 12.80 11.43
C MET A 154 -14.04 13.35 11.77
N THR A 155 -14.50 14.40 11.11
CA THR A 155 -15.85 14.98 11.36
C THR A 155 -16.98 14.06 10.90
N ARG A 156 -16.70 13.17 9.93
CA ARG A 156 -17.67 12.18 9.41
C ARG A 156 -17.65 10.85 10.16
N GLY A 157 -16.88 10.73 11.26
CA GLY A 157 -16.83 9.54 12.10
C GLY A 157 -15.70 8.58 11.75
N GLY A 158 -14.67 9.04 11.06
CA GLY A 158 -13.43 8.28 10.88
C GLY A 158 -12.78 7.99 12.24
N ASP A 159 -12.44 6.72 12.48
CA ASP A 159 -11.85 6.30 13.74
C ASP A 159 -10.42 6.86 13.89
N ILE A 160 -10.30 7.86 14.78
CA ILE A 160 -9.05 8.54 15.09
C ILE A 160 -8.03 7.62 15.77
N ASN A 161 -8.51 6.55 16.41
CA ASN A 161 -7.71 5.56 17.14
C ASN A 161 -7.54 4.25 16.36
N ALA A 162 -7.92 4.22 15.08
CA ALA A 162 -7.71 3.08 14.22
C ALA A 162 -6.23 2.67 14.21
N LEU A 163 -6.01 1.35 14.11
CA LEU A 163 -4.66 0.76 14.08
C LEU A 163 -4.42 0.07 12.73
N THR A 164 -3.24 0.25 12.19
CA THR A 164 -2.75 -0.45 10.99
C THR A 164 -2.49 -1.94 11.28
N THR A 165 -2.14 -2.71 10.26
CA THR A 165 -1.81 -4.15 10.36
C THR A 165 -0.74 -4.45 11.40
N ASN A 166 0.21 -3.55 11.62
CA ASN A 166 1.28 -3.67 12.61
C ASN A 166 0.99 -2.92 13.92
N GLY A 167 -0.26 -2.50 14.14
CA GLY A 167 -0.67 -1.82 15.36
C GLY A 167 -0.25 -0.36 15.47
N SER A 168 0.26 0.26 14.42
CA SER A 168 0.56 1.69 14.46
C SER A 168 -0.73 2.51 14.34
N SER A 169 -0.85 3.57 15.15
CA SER A 169 -2.03 4.44 15.17
C SER A 169 -1.95 5.53 14.08
N VAL A 170 -3.09 6.16 13.80
CA VAL A 170 -3.18 7.35 12.93
C VAL A 170 -2.22 8.44 13.40
N LEU A 171 -2.13 8.67 14.73
CA LEU A 171 -1.19 9.64 15.30
C LEU A 171 0.28 9.28 15.00
N MET A 172 0.64 7.99 15.08
CA MET A 172 1.97 7.54 14.70
C MET A 172 2.29 7.83 13.24
N MET A 173 1.31 7.76 12.32
CA MET A 173 1.54 8.11 10.92
C MET A 173 1.83 9.60 10.74
N ALA A 174 1.11 10.48 11.44
CA ALA A 174 1.39 11.92 11.43
C ALA A 174 2.81 12.23 11.94
N ILE A 175 3.21 11.55 13.02
CA ILE A 175 4.54 11.72 13.63
C ILE A 175 5.62 11.21 12.68
N TYR A 176 5.43 10.04 12.08
CA TYR A 176 6.40 9.45 11.15
C TYR A 176 6.75 10.39 10.00
N GLU A 177 5.73 11.03 9.44
CA GLU A 177 5.87 11.97 8.32
C GLU A 177 6.20 13.41 8.77
N GLY A 178 6.39 13.65 10.08
CA GLY A 178 6.70 14.98 10.61
C GLY A 178 5.57 16.00 10.43
N ARG A 179 4.32 15.54 10.35
CA ARG A 179 3.13 16.40 10.17
C ARG A 179 2.71 17.00 11.51
N GLU A 180 3.49 17.96 12.05
CA GLU A 180 3.28 18.51 13.40
C GLU A 180 1.86 19.07 13.61
N GLU A 181 1.36 19.87 12.68
CA GLU A 181 0.03 20.46 12.79
C GLU A 181 -1.08 19.39 12.77
N LEU A 182 -0.91 18.37 11.94
CA LEU A 182 -1.87 17.28 11.87
C LEU A 182 -1.81 16.40 13.12
N ALA A 183 -0.61 16.14 13.66
CA ALA A 183 -0.43 15.44 14.93
C ALA A 183 -1.08 16.23 16.09
N ARG A 184 -0.91 17.55 16.14
CA ARG A 184 -1.56 18.43 17.13
C ARG A 184 -3.08 18.33 17.04
N LYS A 185 -3.64 18.47 15.87
CA LYS A 185 -5.10 18.33 15.65
C LYS A 185 -5.62 16.96 16.07
N LEU A 186 -4.89 15.88 15.75
CA LEU A 186 -5.25 14.52 16.18
C LEU A 186 -5.31 14.42 17.72
N ILE A 187 -4.31 14.98 18.41
CA ILE A 187 -4.26 15.00 19.88
C ILE A 187 -5.43 15.82 20.44
N GLU A 188 -5.70 17.01 19.90
CA GLU A 188 -6.80 17.89 20.31
C GLU A 188 -8.18 17.21 20.12
N LYS A 189 -8.30 16.37 19.09
CA LYS A 189 -9.53 15.58 18.81
C LYS A 189 -9.60 14.26 19.59
N GLY A 190 -8.64 13.99 20.49
CA GLY A 190 -8.65 12.84 21.40
C GLY A 190 -7.97 11.59 20.86
N ALA A 191 -7.00 11.72 19.96
CA ALA A 191 -6.17 10.59 19.59
C ALA A 191 -5.39 10.06 20.80
N ASP A 192 -5.50 8.76 21.07
CA ASP A 192 -4.79 8.11 22.18
C ASP A 192 -3.31 7.90 21.81
N PRO A 193 -2.37 8.50 22.55
CA PRO A 193 -0.93 8.34 22.28
C PRO A 193 -0.34 7.06 22.88
N ARG A 194 -1.09 6.34 23.75
CA ARG A 194 -0.59 5.21 24.55
C ARG A 194 -0.50 3.87 23.80
N PRO A 195 -1.34 3.55 22.80
CA PRO A 195 -1.24 2.29 22.09
C PRO A 195 0.16 2.03 21.57
N LYS A 196 0.61 0.78 21.73
CA LYS A 196 1.91 0.33 21.24
C LYS A 196 1.71 -0.55 20.03
N ASN A 197 2.51 -0.29 19.00
CA ASN A 197 2.56 -1.13 17.83
C ASN A 197 3.26 -2.48 18.12
N ASP A 198 3.36 -3.33 17.11
CA ASP A 198 3.95 -4.67 17.25
C ASP A 198 5.45 -4.65 17.57
N TRP A 199 6.12 -3.52 17.38
CA TRP A 199 7.51 -3.31 17.82
C TRP A 199 7.59 -2.85 19.28
N GLY A 200 6.46 -2.57 19.91
CA GLY A 200 6.37 -2.08 21.28
C GLY A 200 6.51 -0.56 21.41
N ASP A 201 6.52 0.17 20.31
CA ASP A 201 6.66 1.62 20.27
C ASP A 201 5.30 2.30 20.44
N ALA A 202 5.24 3.33 21.30
CA ALA A 202 4.14 4.27 21.40
C ALA A 202 4.42 5.52 20.52
N ALA A 203 3.44 6.43 20.45
CA ALA A 203 3.56 7.66 19.68
C ALA A 203 4.77 8.52 20.12
N VAL A 204 5.02 8.60 21.41
CA VAL A 204 6.16 9.34 21.97
C VAL A 204 7.51 8.76 21.54
N ASP A 205 7.62 7.42 21.48
CA ASP A 205 8.85 6.75 21.05
C ASP A 205 9.20 7.12 19.61
N TRP A 206 8.19 7.25 18.75
CA TRP A 206 8.38 7.70 17.37
C TRP A 206 8.73 9.19 17.31
N ALA A 207 8.06 10.03 18.08
CA ALA A 207 8.34 11.46 18.12
C ALA A 207 9.81 11.73 18.54
N MET A 208 10.32 11.01 19.54
CA MET A 208 11.71 11.10 19.97
C MET A 208 12.66 10.55 18.91
N ARG A 209 12.41 9.35 18.37
CA ARG A 209 13.26 8.69 17.36
C ARG A 209 13.44 9.51 16.09
N PHE A 210 12.37 10.17 15.64
CA PHE A 210 12.39 11.02 14.44
C PHE A 210 12.71 12.48 14.74
N ASN A 211 13.10 12.80 16.00
CA ASN A 211 13.50 14.14 16.45
C ASN A 211 12.38 15.19 16.34
N HIS A 212 11.12 14.77 16.42
CA HIS A 212 9.94 15.66 16.46
C HIS A 212 9.66 16.11 17.89
N LEU A 213 10.60 16.86 18.47
CA LEU A 213 10.58 17.24 19.89
C LEU A 213 9.36 18.07 20.30
N ASN A 214 8.81 18.88 19.38
CA ASN A 214 7.58 19.63 19.64
C ASN A 214 6.40 18.69 19.88
N ILE A 215 6.28 17.61 19.10
CA ILE A 215 5.25 16.62 19.29
C ILE A 215 5.52 15.81 20.56
N ALA A 216 6.77 15.37 20.78
CA ALA A 216 7.12 14.62 21.97
C ALA A 216 6.75 15.38 23.25
N ARG A 217 6.95 16.71 23.27
CA ARG A 217 6.57 17.57 24.40
C ARG A 217 5.06 17.62 24.65
N LEU A 218 4.26 17.49 23.60
CA LEU A 218 2.79 17.42 23.73
C LEU A 218 2.30 16.08 24.27
N LEU A 219 3.11 15.02 24.13
CA LEU A 219 2.76 13.64 24.46
C LEU A 219 3.26 13.18 25.82
N THR A 220 4.09 13.99 26.50
CA THR A 220 4.73 13.63 27.77
C THR A 220 4.67 14.76 28.77
N ASP A 221 4.75 14.40 30.06
CA ASP A 221 4.92 15.39 31.10
C ASP A 221 6.28 16.12 30.97
N PRO A 222 6.36 17.40 31.38
CA PRO A 222 7.59 18.20 31.25
C PRO A 222 8.83 17.55 31.89
N GLU A 223 8.65 16.88 33.03
CA GLU A 223 9.74 16.19 33.72
C GLU A 223 10.25 14.97 32.94
N GLN A 224 9.31 14.14 32.46
CA GLN A 224 9.63 12.97 31.63
C GLN A 224 10.29 13.39 30.32
N PHE A 225 9.80 14.47 29.71
CA PHE A 225 10.41 15.03 28.51
C PHE A 225 11.84 15.50 28.78
N ALA A 226 12.08 16.24 29.86
CA ALA A 226 13.42 16.72 30.22
C ALA A 226 14.42 15.56 30.44
N VAL A 227 13.96 14.49 31.12
CA VAL A 227 14.74 13.26 31.29
C VAL A 227 15.04 12.58 29.95
N ALA A 228 14.03 12.44 29.09
CA ALA A 228 14.21 11.81 27.78
C ALA A 228 15.20 12.56 26.89
N VAL A 229 15.13 13.89 26.84
CA VAL A 229 16.00 14.75 26.03
C VAL A 229 17.44 14.81 26.59
N SER A 230 17.61 14.63 27.90
CA SER A 230 18.94 14.57 28.52
C SER A 230 19.77 13.33 28.15
N GLN A 231 19.08 12.28 27.64
CA GLN A 231 19.75 11.07 27.17
C GLN A 231 20.44 11.29 25.81
N PRO A 232 21.48 10.50 25.48
CA PRO A 232 22.09 10.53 24.17
C PRO A 232 21.03 10.23 23.07
N LYS A 233 21.07 10.95 21.95
CA LYS A 233 20.13 10.79 20.85
C LYS A 233 20.01 9.34 20.34
N ALA A 234 21.08 8.57 20.44
CA ALA A 234 21.06 7.14 20.08
C ALA A 234 20.05 6.30 20.88
N HIS A 235 19.63 6.78 22.06
CA HIS A 235 18.66 6.10 22.92
C HIS A 235 17.25 6.68 22.83
N TRP A 236 17.05 7.71 22.02
CA TRP A 236 15.76 8.33 21.86
C TRP A 236 14.77 7.39 21.14
N GLY A 237 13.63 7.17 21.77
CA GLY A 237 12.57 6.33 21.20
C GLY A 237 12.94 4.84 21.08
N GLU A 238 13.94 4.37 21.81
CA GLU A 238 14.15 2.92 21.97
C GLU A 238 12.97 2.34 22.75
N SER A 239 12.22 1.43 22.12
CA SER A 239 11.17 0.73 22.83
C SER A 239 11.77 -0.06 23.99
N ARG A 240 11.04 -0.12 25.13
CA ARG A 240 11.44 -1.01 26.26
C ARG A 240 11.58 -2.48 25.83
N ARG A 241 11.15 -2.83 24.64
CA ARG A 241 11.26 -4.15 24.04
C ARG A 241 12.59 -4.38 23.36
N SER A 242 13.23 -3.33 22.81
CA SER A 242 14.61 -3.37 22.36
C SER A 242 15.59 -3.43 23.54
N GLN A 243 15.12 -3.05 24.75
CA GLN A 243 15.85 -3.12 26.02
C GLN A 243 15.79 -4.52 26.70
N ARG A 244 15.10 -5.50 26.17
CA ARG A 244 15.33 -6.88 26.59
C ARG A 244 16.66 -7.34 26.00
N MET A 245 17.70 -6.95 26.68
CA MET A 245 19.05 -7.39 26.34
C MET A 245 19.18 -8.87 26.63
N SER A 246 19.51 -9.64 25.60
CA SER A 246 20.09 -10.96 25.87
C SER A 246 21.45 -10.74 26.55
N PRO A 247 21.91 -11.64 27.41
CA PRO A 247 23.26 -11.55 27.99
C PRO A 247 24.35 -11.38 26.92
N GLU A 248 24.13 -11.93 25.74
CA GLU A 248 25.02 -11.78 24.58
C GLU A 248 25.01 -10.37 24.01
N LEU A 249 23.84 -9.74 23.89
CA LEU A 249 23.71 -8.36 23.44
C LEU A 249 24.37 -7.39 24.43
N GLU A 250 24.18 -7.60 25.73
CA GLU A 250 24.80 -6.81 26.78
C GLU A 250 26.32 -6.90 26.72
N ASN A 251 26.89 -8.12 26.58
CA ASN A 251 28.30 -8.33 26.40
C ASN A 251 28.86 -7.65 25.14
N LEU A 252 28.13 -7.72 24.01
CA LEU A 252 28.55 -7.07 22.77
C LEU A 252 28.55 -5.55 22.89
N LEU A 253 27.56 -4.95 23.59
CA LEU A 253 27.50 -3.51 23.83
C LEU A 253 28.65 -3.04 24.72
N THR A 254 28.94 -3.77 25.80
CA THR A 254 30.09 -3.50 26.71
C THR A 254 31.41 -3.59 25.97
N LEU A 255 31.58 -4.62 25.13
CA LEU A 255 32.76 -4.77 24.29
C LEU A 255 32.90 -3.60 23.30
N ARG A 256 31.79 -3.20 22.66
CA ARG A 256 31.74 -2.06 21.74
C ARG A 256 32.21 -0.78 22.43
N GLU A 257 31.68 -0.46 23.62
CA GLU A 257 32.10 0.69 24.40
C GLU A 257 33.61 0.67 24.73
N THR A 258 34.10 -0.51 25.05
CA THR A 258 35.55 -0.69 25.33
C THR A 258 36.41 -0.43 24.10
N LEU A 259 35.96 -0.91 22.91
CA LEU A 259 36.65 -0.66 21.64
C LEU A 259 36.62 0.82 21.25
N VAL A 260 35.45 1.48 21.39
CA VAL A 260 35.33 2.93 21.16
C VAL A 260 36.29 3.72 22.08
N ARG A 261 36.31 3.38 23.36
CA ARG A 261 37.18 4.04 24.33
C ARG A 261 38.66 3.84 24.01
N LYS A 262 39.01 2.71 23.40
CA LYS A 262 40.39 2.40 22.96
C LYS A 262 40.66 2.79 21.50
N GLN A 263 39.75 3.50 20.84
CA GLN A 263 39.81 3.93 19.43
C GLN A 263 40.05 2.80 18.42
N PHE A 264 39.52 1.59 18.70
CA PHE A 264 39.54 0.49 17.76
C PHE A 264 38.30 0.51 16.85
N ASP A 265 38.41 -0.14 15.66
CA ASP A 265 37.29 -0.29 14.72
C ASP A 265 36.17 -1.16 15.32
N THR A 266 34.94 -0.64 15.29
CA THR A 266 33.73 -1.29 15.84
C THR A 266 32.89 -2.02 14.82
N LYS A 267 33.20 -1.93 13.51
CA LYS A 267 32.36 -2.47 12.41
C LYS A 267 31.95 -3.93 12.59
N VAL A 268 32.85 -4.77 13.08
CA VAL A 268 32.59 -6.20 13.29
C VAL A 268 31.59 -6.40 14.43
N ILE A 269 31.77 -5.66 15.52
CA ILE A 269 30.89 -5.73 16.69
C ILE A 269 29.52 -5.11 16.36
N ASP A 270 29.45 -4.03 15.62
CA ASP A 270 28.22 -3.40 15.18
C ASP A 270 27.37 -4.37 14.33
N ARG A 271 27.99 -5.14 13.44
CA ARG A 271 27.32 -6.21 12.70
C ARG A 271 26.77 -7.32 13.60
N ARG A 272 27.54 -7.73 14.61
CA ARG A 272 27.08 -8.76 15.57
C ARG A 272 25.94 -8.26 16.44
N ILE A 273 25.99 -7.00 16.90
CA ILE A 273 24.91 -6.33 17.63
C ILE A 273 23.62 -6.29 16.77
N ALA A 274 23.75 -5.91 15.50
CA ALA A 274 22.62 -5.89 14.58
C ALA A 274 22.02 -7.29 14.38
N ALA A 275 22.85 -8.32 14.20
CA ALA A 275 22.41 -9.69 14.05
C ALA A 275 21.70 -10.22 15.31
N GLU A 276 22.24 -9.95 16.50
CA GLU A 276 21.65 -10.36 17.77
C GLU A 276 20.30 -9.65 18.04
N ARG A 277 20.18 -8.37 17.72
CA ARG A 277 18.90 -7.64 17.78
C ARG A 277 17.84 -8.29 16.88
N VAL A 278 18.22 -8.67 15.66
CA VAL A 278 17.31 -9.39 14.74
C VAL A 278 16.92 -10.75 15.32
N ARG A 279 17.86 -11.47 15.94
CA ARG A 279 17.59 -12.78 16.58
C ARG A 279 16.57 -12.65 17.72
N ILE A 280 16.73 -11.64 18.58
CA ILE A 280 15.82 -11.35 19.68
C ILE A 280 14.42 -11.08 19.15
N VAL A 281 14.30 -10.20 18.14
CA VAL A 281 13.00 -9.89 17.51
C VAL A 281 12.35 -11.12 16.90
N ARG A 282 13.11 -11.94 16.17
CA ARG A 282 12.61 -13.17 15.56
C ARG A 282 12.12 -14.16 16.61
N SER A 283 12.87 -14.39 17.69
CA SER A 283 12.46 -15.26 18.79
C SER A 283 11.18 -14.80 19.50
N GLU A 284 10.92 -13.49 19.54
CA GLU A 284 9.68 -12.94 20.11
C GLU A 284 8.48 -13.11 19.16
N ILE A 285 8.71 -13.03 17.85
CA ILE A 285 7.69 -13.32 16.84
C ILE A 285 7.33 -14.79 16.89
N ASP A 286 8.31 -15.68 16.92
CA ASP A 286 8.11 -17.14 16.97
C ASP A 286 7.35 -17.58 18.24
N LYS A 287 7.57 -16.90 19.37
CA LYS A 287 6.82 -17.16 20.61
C LYS A 287 5.34 -16.74 20.56
N ARG A 288 4.97 -15.83 19.64
CA ARG A 288 3.61 -15.29 19.50
C ARG A 288 2.82 -15.94 18.39
N THR A 289 3.50 -16.45 17.39
CA THR A 289 2.89 -17.22 16.32
C THR A 289 2.62 -18.62 16.90
N PRO A 290 1.35 -19.05 17.06
CA PRO A 290 1.10 -20.44 17.40
C PRO A 290 1.82 -21.28 16.35
N PRO A 291 2.40 -22.44 16.74
CA PRO A 291 3.07 -23.28 15.77
C PRO A 291 2.07 -23.56 14.65
N VAL A 292 2.34 -23.02 13.47
CA VAL A 292 1.65 -23.43 12.27
C VAL A 292 1.95 -24.93 12.21
N ARG A 293 0.94 -25.77 12.42
CA ARG A 293 1.10 -27.21 12.15
C ARG A 293 1.72 -27.30 10.79
N ALA A 294 2.91 -27.85 10.73
CA ALA A 294 3.60 -28.08 9.47
C ALA A 294 2.66 -28.95 8.63
N GLN A 295 1.95 -28.31 7.70
CA GLN A 295 1.23 -29.04 6.66
C GLN A 295 2.30 -29.67 5.79
N THR A 296 2.34 -30.98 5.78
CA THR A 296 3.22 -31.72 4.89
C THR A 296 2.72 -31.47 3.47
N LEU A 297 3.40 -30.62 2.73
CA LEU A 297 3.15 -30.43 1.30
C LEU A 297 3.68 -31.69 0.59
N GLU A 298 2.77 -32.61 0.25
CA GLU A 298 3.11 -33.69 -0.67
C GLU A 298 3.16 -33.13 -2.10
N VAL A 299 4.36 -32.90 -2.58
CA VAL A 299 4.59 -32.54 -3.98
C VAL A 299 4.63 -33.84 -4.80
N SER A 300 3.48 -34.23 -5.36
CA SER A 300 3.46 -35.32 -6.33
C SER A 300 3.91 -34.82 -7.69
N ALA A 301 5.11 -35.18 -8.10
CA ALA A 301 5.63 -34.91 -9.44
C ALA A 301 4.99 -35.86 -10.45
N SER A 302 4.00 -35.41 -11.19
CA SER A 302 3.48 -36.13 -12.34
C SER A 302 4.50 -36.08 -13.50
N ARG A 303 5.17 -37.20 -13.77
CA ARG A 303 6.01 -37.35 -14.95
C ARG A 303 5.16 -37.55 -16.19
N LYS A 304 4.71 -36.48 -16.85
CA LYS A 304 4.38 -36.51 -18.29
C LYS A 304 4.52 -35.13 -18.92
N ALA A 305 5.38 -35.09 -19.93
CA ALA A 305 5.68 -34.05 -20.90
C ALA A 305 6.69 -32.95 -20.49
N PRO A 306 7.72 -32.72 -21.29
CA PRO A 306 8.64 -31.62 -21.09
C PRO A 306 7.97 -30.31 -21.49
N GLY A 307 7.77 -29.41 -20.54
CA GLY A 307 7.40 -28.04 -20.87
C GLY A 307 6.40 -27.31 -19.96
N LYS A 308 5.68 -27.96 -19.05
CA LYS A 308 4.78 -27.26 -18.11
C LYS A 308 4.73 -27.98 -16.77
N GLN A 309 5.39 -27.43 -15.78
CA GLN A 309 5.20 -27.84 -14.39
C GLN A 309 4.02 -27.07 -13.81
N SER A 310 2.92 -27.75 -13.50
CA SER A 310 1.84 -27.24 -12.69
C SER A 310 1.99 -27.80 -11.26
N VAL A 311 2.03 -26.93 -10.27
CA VAL A 311 1.98 -27.31 -8.87
C VAL A 311 0.51 -27.28 -8.44
N ASN A 312 -0.05 -28.43 -8.08
CA ASN A 312 -1.38 -28.50 -7.48
C ASN A 312 -1.24 -28.43 -5.95
N ILE A 313 -1.84 -27.42 -5.35
CA ILE A 313 -1.96 -27.31 -3.89
C ILE A 313 -3.31 -27.90 -3.51
N ILE A 314 -3.30 -28.94 -2.68
CA ILE A 314 -4.52 -29.57 -2.14
C ILE A 314 -4.63 -29.14 -0.67
N ASP A 315 -5.77 -28.59 -0.26
CA ASP A 315 -6.05 -28.31 1.14
C ASP A 315 -6.62 -29.56 1.87
N ASP A 316 -6.60 -29.51 3.20
CA ASP A 316 -7.06 -30.64 4.05
C ASP A 316 -8.56 -30.97 3.89
N ALA A 317 -9.31 -30.20 3.10
CA ALA A 317 -10.72 -30.41 2.82
C ALA A 317 -10.97 -31.10 1.47
N GLY A 318 -9.94 -31.46 0.71
CA GLY A 318 -10.05 -32.17 -0.58
C GLY A 318 -10.63 -31.32 -1.73
N GLY A 319 -10.66 -29.99 -1.59
CA GLY A 319 -11.07 -29.06 -2.62
C GLY A 319 -9.90 -28.62 -3.49
N GLN A 320 -10.08 -28.59 -4.80
CA GLN A 320 -9.13 -27.95 -5.71
C GLN A 320 -9.20 -26.43 -5.52
N ALA A 321 -8.19 -25.85 -4.87
CA ALA A 321 -8.03 -24.39 -4.88
C ALA A 321 -7.69 -23.94 -6.31
N SER A 322 -8.57 -23.15 -6.92
CA SER A 322 -8.33 -22.51 -8.20
C SER A 322 -7.05 -21.66 -8.07
N GLY A 323 -6.08 -21.90 -8.98
CA GLY A 323 -4.73 -21.33 -8.92
C GLY A 323 -4.74 -19.80 -8.88
N TYR A 324 -4.63 -19.26 -7.68
CA TYR A 324 -4.34 -17.86 -7.46
C TYR A 324 -2.85 -17.64 -7.72
N LYS A 325 -2.50 -17.10 -8.88
CA LYS A 325 -1.17 -16.51 -9.08
C LYS A 325 -1.13 -15.24 -8.24
N VAL A 326 -0.40 -15.29 -7.14
CA VAL A 326 0.00 -14.08 -6.41
C VAL A 326 0.82 -13.23 -7.39
N PRO A 327 0.35 -12.02 -7.77
CA PRO A 327 1.19 -11.12 -8.53
C PRO A 327 2.41 -10.74 -7.67
N PRO A 328 3.58 -10.50 -8.29
CA PRO A 328 4.75 -10.08 -7.54
C PRO A 328 4.44 -8.81 -6.78
N ALA A 329 4.83 -8.77 -5.51
CA ALA A 329 4.67 -7.65 -4.60
C ALA A 329 5.56 -6.47 -5.05
N SER A 330 5.17 -5.80 -6.12
CA SER A 330 5.84 -4.61 -6.66
C SER A 330 4.87 -3.43 -6.78
N TYR A 331 4.03 -3.21 -5.78
CA TYR A 331 3.39 -1.91 -5.64
C TYR A 331 4.23 -1.05 -4.71
N SER A 332 5.10 -0.22 -5.32
CA SER A 332 6.01 0.69 -4.62
C SER A 332 5.32 1.88 -3.93
N GLY A 333 4.01 1.83 -3.78
CA GLY A 333 3.20 2.91 -3.24
C GLY A 333 2.67 2.70 -1.82
N ARG A 334 2.83 1.54 -1.20
CA ARG A 334 2.54 1.41 0.23
C ARG A 334 3.60 2.16 1.03
N PRO A 335 3.20 2.89 2.06
CA PRO A 335 4.17 3.42 3.01
C PRO A 335 5.03 2.26 3.50
N LYS A 336 6.29 2.23 3.10
CA LYS A 336 7.25 1.31 3.70
C LYS A 336 7.43 1.77 5.13
N MET A 337 7.05 0.91 6.08
CA MET A 337 7.40 1.16 7.47
C MET A 337 8.90 1.35 7.57
N PRO A 338 9.37 2.28 8.42
CA PRO A 338 10.76 2.63 8.47
C PRO A 338 11.61 1.39 8.73
N PRO A 339 12.72 1.22 8.03
CA PRO A 339 13.78 0.37 8.53
C PRO A 339 14.16 0.91 9.90
N LYS A 340 14.43 0.05 10.87
CA LYS A 340 15.06 0.47 12.12
C LYS A 340 16.22 1.37 11.73
N ALA A 341 16.22 2.59 12.28
CA ALA A 341 17.33 3.50 12.08
C ALA A 341 18.63 2.75 12.46
N ASN A 342 19.39 2.39 11.45
CA ASN A 342 20.75 1.97 11.66
C ASN A 342 21.52 3.24 11.96
N HIS A 343 21.80 3.46 13.21
CA HIS A 343 22.79 4.41 13.67
C HIS A 343 24.04 3.65 14.13
#